data_a58b50ca5ce745e162f49cbef15d130d
#
_entry.id   a58b50ca5ce745e162f49cbef15d130d
#
_cell.length_a   1.000
_cell.length_b   1.000
_cell.length_c   1.000
_cell.angle_alpha   90.00
_cell.angle_beta   90.00
_cell.angle_gamma   90.00
#
_symmetry.space_group_name_H-M   'P 1'
#
loop_
_entity.id
_entity.type
_entity.pdbx_description
1 polymer ?
#
loop_
_entity_poly.entity_id
_entity_poly.type
_entity_poly.pdbx_seq_one_letter_code
_entity_poly.pdbx_strand_id
1 'polypeptide(L)'
;MSEFRVLFVYPNQRAESLVPPAIATFSRLLKDRGIKVGLFDSSYYDIDADDYVPNPRGTSSELAQSELLHARPFESRAESYKKHTDAIGNLVSMVDDFSPDLIAMTTTESTYLLGMHLLKSIRHTGIPVVVGGVFCTFAPQRAIEFPEVDMVCVGEGENAIVDLCEKMRAGEDYSRVTNLWVKKKNGDIVRN
;
A
#
# COMPACT_ATOMS: atom_id res chain seq x y z
N MET A 1 -2.18 21.15 -18.72
CA MET A 1 -1.57 20.48 -17.56
C MET A 1 -1.72 18.99 -17.79
N SER A 2 -0.66 18.19 -17.60
CA SER A 2 -0.75 16.74 -17.67
C SER A 2 -1.73 16.21 -16.63
N GLU A 3 -2.41 15.12 -16.95
CA GLU A 3 -3.34 14.45 -16.04
C GLU A 3 -2.55 13.85 -14.86
N PHE A 4 -2.85 14.26 -13.62
CA PHE A 4 -2.21 13.70 -12.42
C PHE A 4 -2.78 12.32 -12.12
N ARG A 5 -1.92 11.34 -11.80
CA ARG A 5 -2.27 9.93 -11.68
C ARG A 5 -1.80 9.35 -10.36
N VAL A 6 -2.69 8.68 -9.65
CA VAL A 6 -2.41 7.98 -8.38
C VAL A 6 -2.66 6.50 -8.56
N LEU A 7 -1.64 5.68 -8.27
CA LEU A 7 -1.79 4.23 -8.22
C LEU A 7 -1.90 3.79 -6.76
N PHE A 8 -3.05 3.25 -6.39
CA PHE A 8 -3.19 2.54 -5.12
C PHE A 8 -2.58 1.15 -5.23
N VAL A 9 -1.76 0.80 -4.23
CA VAL A 9 -1.26 -0.57 -4.02
C VAL A 9 -1.92 -1.12 -2.76
N TYR A 10 -2.63 -2.22 -2.90
CA TYR A 10 -3.29 -2.91 -1.80
C TYR A 10 -2.64 -4.28 -1.58
N PRO A 11 -1.69 -4.34 -0.61
CA PRO A 11 -1.09 -5.61 -0.22
C PRO A 11 -2.12 -6.41 0.59
N ASN A 12 -2.55 -7.52 0.05
CA ASN A 12 -3.44 -8.46 0.69
C ASN A 12 -3.08 -9.88 0.25
N GLN A 13 -3.28 -10.85 1.12
CA GLN A 13 -3.02 -12.25 0.83
C GLN A 13 -4.28 -13.07 0.92
N ARG A 14 -4.40 -14.07 0.04
CA ARG A 14 -5.43 -15.12 0.10
C ARG A 14 -6.85 -14.60 0.29
N ALA A 15 -7.14 -13.39 -0.16
CA ALA A 15 -8.41 -12.70 0.04
C ALA A 15 -8.85 -12.63 1.53
N GLU A 16 -7.89 -12.53 2.46
CA GLU A 16 -8.15 -12.44 3.90
C GLU A 16 -8.99 -11.21 4.26
N SER A 17 -8.87 -10.15 3.47
CA SER A 17 -9.62 -8.91 3.69
C SER A 17 -10.27 -8.44 2.40
N LEU A 18 -11.43 -7.81 2.53
CA LEU A 18 -12.05 -7.06 1.43
C LEU A 18 -11.26 -5.78 1.18
N VAL A 19 -11.33 -5.24 -0.04
CA VAL A 19 -10.76 -3.92 -0.36
C VAL A 19 -11.26 -2.90 0.66
N PRO A 20 -10.36 -2.19 1.37
CA PRO A 20 -10.78 -1.31 2.46
C PRO A 20 -11.62 -0.14 1.92
N PRO A 21 -12.66 0.29 2.67
CA PRO A 21 -13.49 1.43 2.29
C PRO A 21 -12.68 2.70 2.00
N ALA A 22 -11.51 2.86 2.64
CA ALA A 22 -10.60 3.97 2.41
C ALA A 22 -10.19 4.11 0.94
N ILE A 23 -9.87 3.00 0.24
CA ILE A 23 -9.50 3.04 -1.19
C ILE A 23 -10.66 3.55 -2.02
N ALA A 24 -11.90 3.10 -1.75
CA ALA A 24 -13.08 3.57 -2.46
C ALA A 24 -13.33 5.06 -2.21
N THR A 25 -13.26 5.50 -0.95
CA THR A 25 -13.43 6.89 -0.55
C THR A 25 -12.38 7.79 -1.19
N PHE A 26 -11.10 7.44 -1.07
CA PHE A 26 -10.00 8.21 -1.65
C PHE A 26 -10.09 8.26 -3.19
N SER A 27 -10.42 7.13 -3.82
CA SER A 27 -10.63 7.08 -5.27
C SER A 27 -11.74 8.03 -5.71
N ARG A 28 -12.83 8.12 -4.95
CA ARG A 28 -13.91 9.05 -5.24
C ARG A 28 -13.46 10.51 -5.09
N LEU A 29 -12.84 10.84 -3.95
CA LEU A 29 -12.34 12.20 -3.67
C LEU A 29 -11.36 12.70 -4.72
N LEU A 30 -10.44 11.83 -5.18
CA LEU A 30 -9.45 12.16 -6.19
C LEU A 30 -10.08 12.31 -7.58
N LYS A 31 -10.99 11.39 -7.96
CA LYS A 31 -11.70 11.46 -9.25
C LYS A 31 -12.56 12.73 -9.36
N ASP A 32 -13.19 13.19 -8.28
CA ASP A 32 -13.96 14.43 -8.26
C ASP A 32 -13.10 15.68 -8.52
N ARG A 33 -11.76 15.54 -8.37
CA ARG A 33 -10.76 16.58 -8.67
C ARG A 33 -10.05 16.39 -10.01
N GLY A 34 -10.55 15.47 -10.84
CA GLY A 34 -9.97 15.16 -12.15
C GLY A 34 -8.63 14.45 -12.06
N ILE A 35 -8.35 13.75 -10.96
CA ILE A 35 -7.16 12.92 -10.77
C ILE A 35 -7.49 11.49 -11.21
N LYS A 36 -6.63 10.91 -12.04
CA LYS A 36 -6.80 9.53 -12.49
C LYS A 36 -6.31 8.55 -11.42
N VAL A 37 -7.09 7.50 -11.18
CA VAL A 37 -6.82 6.52 -10.13
C VAL A 37 -6.74 5.12 -10.72
N GLY A 38 -5.65 4.41 -10.41
CA GLY A 38 -5.46 2.98 -10.65
C GLY A 38 -5.44 2.21 -9.32
N LEU A 39 -5.63 0.90 -9.36
CA LEU A 39 -5.55 0.00 -8.22
C LEU A 39 -4.82 -1.28 -8.62
N PHE A 40 -3.73 -1.57 -7.93
CA PHE A 40 -3.11 -2.89 -7.89
C PHE A 40 -3.53 -3.59 -6.59
N ASP A 41 -4.25 -4.71 -6.74
CA ASP A 41 -4.74 -5.53 -5.62
C ASP A 41 -4.07 -6.90 -5.68
N SER A 42 -3.29 -7.25 -4.64
CA SER A 42 -2.56 -8.51 -4.58
C SER A 42 -3.36 -9.67 -3.98
N SER A 43 -4.64 -9.47 -3.62
CA SER A 43 -5.47 -10.44 -2.89
C SER A 43 -5.50 -11.85 -3.47
N TYR A 44 -5.40 -11.96 -4.78
CA TYR A 44 -5.52 -13.24 -5.48
C TYR A 44 -4.22 -13.73 -6.08
N TYR A 45 -3.10 -13.03 -5.84
CA TYR A 45 -1.80 -13.52 -6.26
C TYR A 45 -1.25 -14.52 -5.25
N ASP A 46 -0.60 -15.56 -5.76
CA ASP A 46 0.10 -16.53 -4.94
C ASP A 46 1.52 -16.00 -4.69
N ILE A 47 1.69 -15.27 -3.59
CA ILE A 47 2.97 -14.71 -3.17
C ILE A 47 3.42 -15.50 -1.96
N ASP A 48 4.60 -16.12 -2.03
CA ASP A 48 5.13 -16.90 -0.94
C ASP A 48 5.56 -15.97 0.22
N ALA A 49 5.17 -16.33 1.45
CA ALA A 49 5.58 -15.59 2.64
C ALA A 49 7.10 -15.63 2.84
N ASP A 50 7.77 -16.69 2.37
CA ASP A 50 9.23 -16.84 2.44
C ASP A 50 9.95 -15.73 1.65
N ASP A 51 9.30 -15.13 0.65
CA ASP A 51 9.87 -14.05 -0.15
C ASP A 51 10.03 -12.73 0.62
N TYR A 52 9.23 -12.51 1.68
CA TYR A 52 9.18 -11.19 2.35
C TYR A 52 9.14 -11.23 3.88
N VAL A 53 8.86 -12.37 4.50
CA VAL A 53 8.86 -12.50 5.97
C VAL A 53 10.18 -13.11 6.44
N PRO A 54 10.97 -12.39 7.25
CA PRO A 54 12.14 -12.98 7.87
C PRO A 54 11.73 -14.10 8.84
N ASN A 55 12.05 -15.34 8.54
CA ASN A 55 11.74 -16.49 9.38
C ASN A 55 10.23 -16.80 9.52
N PRO A 56 9.56 -17.20 8.42
CA PRO A 56 8.12 -17.45 8.42
C PRO A 56 7.81 -18.72 9.22
N ARG A 57 7.42 -18.55 10.46
CA ARG A 57 6.82 -19.61 11.29
C ARG A 57 5.31 -19.49 11.23
N GLY A 58 4.69 -19.71 10.06
CA GLY A 58 3.25 -19.52 9.92
C GLY A 58 2.71 -18.17 10.43
N THR A 59 1.71 -17.61 9.85
CA THR A 59 1.08 -16.43 10.46
C THR A 59 0.50 -16.82 11.81
N SER A 60 0.55 -15.93 12.80
CA SER A 60 -0.01 -16.18 14.14
C SER A 60 -1.48 -16.59 14.09
N SER A 61 -2.22 -16.17 13.06
CA SER A 61 -3.58 -16.57 12.79
C SER A 61 -3.71 -18.02 12.29
N GLU A 62 -2.81 -18.51 11.45
CA GLU A 62 -2.83 -19.90 10.97
C GLU A 62 -2.44 -20.89 12.08
N LEU A 63 -1.44 -20.54 12.90
CA LEU A 63 -1.07 -21.32 14.07
C LEU A 63 -2.19 -21.33 15.12
N ALA A 64 -2.79 -20.18 15.41
CA ALA A 64 -3.90 -20.08 16.35
C ALA A 64 -5.12 -20.84 15.86
N GLN A 65 -5.42 -20.80 14.58
CA GLN A 65 -6.54 -21.54 13.98
C GLN A 65 -6.31 -23.07 13.99
N SER A 66 -5.11 -23.52 13.71
CA SER A 66 -4.79 -24.94 13.70
C SER A 66 -4.76 -25.58 15.09
N GLU A 67 -4.30 -24.83 16.12
CA GLU A 67 -4.12 -25.35 17.48
C GLU A 67 -5.30 -25.10 18.42
N LEU A 68 -6.01 -23.97 18.25
CA LEU A 68 -7.07 -23.56 19.17
C LEU A 68 -8.50 -23.83 18.70
N LEU A 69 -8.72 -23.97 17.42
CA LEU A 69 -10.08 -23.98 16.84
C LEU A 69 -10.44 -25.32 16.23
N HIS A 70 -10.01 -26.48 16.59
CA HIS A 70 -10.47 -27.76 16.01
C HIS A 70 -11.11 -27.59 14.60
N ALA A 71 -10.41 -26.86 13.72
CA ALA A 71 -10.94 -26.47 12.44
C ALA A 71 -11.23 -27.73 11.60
N ARG A 72 -12.44 -27.83 11.07
CA ARG A 72 -12.76 -28.87 10.10
C ARG A 72 -12.12 -28.52 8.76
N PRO A 73 -11.56 -29.50 8.02
CA PRO A 73 -11.08 -29.27 6.67
C PRO A 73 -12.17 -28.60 5.83
N PHE A 74 -11.83 -27.45 5.24
CA PHE A 74 -12.72 -26.70 4.36
C PHE A 74 -12.03 -26.47 3.03
N GLU A 75 -12.63 -26.93 1.95
CA GLU A 75 -12.18 -26.60 0.60
C GLU A 75 -12.60 -25.16 0.28
N SER A 76 -11.66 -24.26 0.34
CA SER A 76 -11.91 -22.86 -0.01
C SER A 76 -12.06 -22.68 -1.51
N ARG A 77 -13.16 -22.07 -1.94
CA ARG A 77 -13.32 -21.63 -3.35
C ARG A 77 -12.30 -20.55 -3.74
N ALA A 78 -11.63 -19.94 -2.77
CA ALA A 78 -10.59 -18.93 -3.02
C ALA A 78 -9.45 -19.48 -3.89
N GLU A 79 -9.13 -20.78 -3.78
CA GLU A 79 -8.13 -21.43 -4.63
C GLU A 79 -8.46 -21.31 -6.14
N SER A 80 -9.74 -21.37 -6.51
CA SER A 80 -10.17 -21.24 -7.91
C SER A 80 -10.00 -19.82 -8.49
N TYR A 81 -9.79 -18.82 -7.65
CA TYR A 81 -9.58 -17.43 -8.06
C TYR A 81 -8.10 -16.99 -8.01
N LYS A 82 -7.20 -17.87 -7.53
CA LYS A 82 -5.79 -17.55 -7.48
C LYS A 82 -5.22 -17.26 -8.86
N LYS A 83 -4.48 -16.17 -8.94
CA LYS A 83 -3.68 -15.83 -10.10
C LYS A 83 -2.31 -16.48 -9.95
N HIS A 84 -2.05 -17.51 -10.74
CA HIS A 84 -0.72 -18.15 -10.83
C HIS A 84 0.22 -17.37 -11.75
N THR A 85 0.14 -16.03 -11.69
CA THR A 85 0.96 -15.13 -12.48
C THR A 85 1.87 -14.33 -11.55
N ASP A 86 2.98 -13.85 -12.08
CA ASP A 86 3.95 -13.05 -11.35
C ASP A 86 3.34 -11.72 -10.88
N ALA A 87 3.12 -11.58 -9.57
CA ALA A 87 2.59 -10.38 -8.95
C ALA A 87 3.54 -9.18 -9.13
N ILE A 88 4.83 -9.42 -9.01
CA ILE A 88 5.87 -8.40 -9.15
C ILE A 88 5.92 -7.89 -10.59
N GLY A 89 6.02 -8.80 -11.56
CA GLY A 89 6.02 -8.42 -12.98
C GLY A 89 4.75 -7.69 -13.39
N ASN A 90 3.58 -8.10 -12.87
CA ASN A 90 2.32 -7.42 -13.15
C ASN A 90 2.25 -6.02 -12.51
N LEU A 91 2.80 -5.84 -11.29
CA LEU A 91 2.88 -4.52 -10.67
C LEU A 91 3.81 -3.59 -11.45
N VAL A 92 5.00 -4.08 -11.85
CA VAL A 92 5.95 -3.31 -12.66
C VAL A 92 5.31 -2.89 -13.98
N SER A 93 4.70 -3.84 -14.72
CA SER A 93 4.00 -3.53 -15.97
C SER A 93 2.87 -2.50 -15.76
N MET A 94 2.12 -2.62 -14.67
CA MET A 94 1.06 -1.66 -14.37
C MET A 94 1.61 -0.26 -14.06
N VAL A 95 2.75 -0.16 -13.37
CA VAL A 95 3.40 1.13 -13.12
C VAL A 95 3.89 1.76 -14.42
N ASP A 96 4.51 0.97 -15.30
CA ASP A 96 5.00 1.44 -16.59
C ASP A 96 3.83 1.93 -17.49
N ASP A 97 2.76 1.15 -17.61
CA ASP A 97 1.60 1.47 -18.44
C ASP A 97 0.78 2.66 -17.90
N PHE A 98 0.58 2.68 -16.59
CA PHE A 98 -0.23 3.70 -15.94
C PHE A 98 0.54 5.00 -15.73
N SER A 99 1.87 4.94 -15.58
CA SER A 99 2.78 6.07 -15.34
C SER A 99 2.27 6.98 -14.20
N PRO A 100 2.16 6.48 -12.96
CA PRO A 100 1.63 7.26 -11.84
C PRO A 100 2.59 8.36 -11.40
N ASP A 101 2.05 9.48 -10.93
CA ASP A 101 2.79 10.57 -10.29
C ASP A 101 2.97 10.33 -8.79
N LEU A 102 2.11 9.47 -8.20
CA LEU A 102 2.13 9.08 -6.79
C LEU A 102 1.68 7.63 -6.65
N ILE A 103 2.40 6.88 -5.83
CA ILE A 103 1.96 5.57 -5.33
C ILE A 103 1.42 5.74 -3.92
N ALA A 104 0.20 5.26 -3.68
CA ALA A 104 -0.44 5.30 -2.37
C ALA A 104 -0.74 3.87 -1.91
N MET A 105 -0.32 3.51 -0.70
CA MET A 105 -0.54 2.18 -0.15
C MET A 105 -1.27 2.28 1.19
N THR A 106 -2.27 1.42 1.38
CA THR A 106 -2.91 1.23 2.68
C THR A 106 -2.62 -0.18 3.20
N THR A 107 -2.30 -0.29 4.48
CA THR A 107 -1.83 -1.56 5.04
C THR A 107 -2.21 -1.72 6.52
N THR A 108 -2.28 -2.96 6.94
CA THR A 108 -2.31 -3.40 8.34
C THR A 108 -0.93 -3.91 8.75
N GLU A 109 -0.75 -4.27 10.01
CA GLU A 109 0.51 -4.87 10.48
C GLU A 109 0.83 -6.16 9.72
N SER A 110 -0.16 -7.04 9.54
CA SER A 110 0.03 -8.34 8.87
C SER A 110 0.43 -8.24 7.41
N THR A 111 0.01 -7.18 6.71
CA THR A 111 0.29 -6.99 5.28
C THR A 111 1.43 -6.00 5.00
N TYR A 112 2.03 -5.42 6.05
CA TYR A 112 3.03 -4.37 5.88
C TYR A 112 4.28 -4.85 5.13
N LEU A 113 4.84 -6.00 5.53
CA LEU A 113 6.04 -6.55 4.89
C LEU A 113 5.79 -6.97 3.45
N LEU A 114 4.61 -7.53 3.15
CA LEU A 114 4.19 -7.78 1.78
C LEU A 114 4.14 -6.48 0.96
N GLY A 115 3.59 -5.42 1.55
CA GLY A 115 3.58 -4.09 0.94
C GLY A 115 4.99 -3.58 0.62
N MET A 116 5.93 -3.73 1.55
CA MET A 116 7.33 -3.35 1.33
C MET A 116 7.98 -4.18 0.23
N HIS A 117 7.72 -5.48 0.18
CA HIS A 117 8.19 -6.36 -0.88
C HIS A 117 7.70 -5.90 -2.27
N LEU A 118 6.41 -5.58 -2.39
CA LEU A 118 5.82 -5.03 -3.61
C LEU A 118 6.46 -3.68 -3.99
N LEU A 119 6.54 -2.73 -3.05
CA LEU A 119 7.11 -1.40 -3.30
C LEU A 119 8.59 -1.43 -3.68
N LYS A 120 9.36 -2.37 -3.12
CA LYS A 120 10.77 -2.57 -3.46
C LYS A 120 10.97 -2.83 -4.95
N SER A 121 10.08 -3.58 -5.58
CA SER A 121 10.19 -3.93 -7.00
C SER A 121 10.08 -2.72 -7.94
N ILE A 122 9.40 -1.66 -7.51
CA ILE A 122 9.15 -0.44 -8.27
C ILE A 122 9.92 0.78 -7.76
N ARG A 123 10.75 0.63 -6.72
CA ARG A 123 11.50 1.74 -6.12
C ARG A 123 12.47 2.42 -7.08
N HIS A 124 12.97 1.68 -8.06
CA HIS A 124 13.87 2.19 -9.10
C HIS A 124 13.23 3.28 -9.98
N THR A 125 11.92 3.37 -10.03
CA THR A 125 11.19 4.40 -10.82
C THR A 125 11.33 5.80 -10.23
N GLY A 126 11.67 5.92 -8.94
CA GLY A 126 11.74 7.19 -8.24
C GLY A 126 10.39 7.88 -7.98
N ILE A 127 9.28 7.20 -8.28
CA ILE A 127 7.94 7.72 -8.01
C ILE A 127 7.74 7.84 -6.50
N PRO A 128 7.26 9.00 -5.98
CA PRO A 128 6.98 9.16 -4.56
C PRO A 128 5.96 8.16 -4.03
N VAL A 129 6.20 7.66 -2.79
CA VAL A 129 5.35 6.67 -2.13
C VAL A 129 4.81 7.23 -0.82
N VAL A 130 3.49 7.22 -0.65
CA VAL A 130 2.81 7.47 0.62
C VAL A 130 2.16 6.20 1.15
N VAL A 131 2.41 5.89 2.41
CA VAL A 131 1.83 4.72 3.08
C VAL A 131 0.93 5.16 4.21
N GLY A 132 -0.26 4.58 4.29
CA GLY A 132 -1.24 4.84 5.34
C GLY A 132 -1.84 3.55 5.89
N GLY A 133 -2.89 3.71 6.70
CA GLY A 133 -3.61 2.61 7.34
C GLY A 133 -3.26 2.45 8.81
N VAL A 134 -3.82 1.41 9.43
CA VAL A 134 -3.78 1.22 10.88
C VAL A 134 -2.35 1.08 11.41
N PHE A 135 -1.49 0.34 10.72
CA PHE A 135 -0.09 0.19 11.14
C PHE A 135 0.65 1.53 11.15
N CYS A 136 0.46 2.35 10.12
CA CYS A 136 1.08 3.67 10.01
C CYS A 136 0.61 4.64 11.09
N THR A 137 -0.63 4.51 11.55
CA THR A 137 -1.18 5.32 12.64
C THR A 137 -0.56 4.97 13.98
N PHE A 138 -0.37 3.69 14.27
CA PHE A 138 0.16 3.24 15.57
C PHE A 138 1.68 3.14 15.63
N ALA A 139 2.35 2.95 14.50
CA ALA A 139 3.80 2.79 14.43
C ALA A 139 4.46 3.63 13.29
N PRO A 140 4.17 4.95 13.21
CA PRO A 140 4.65 5.77 12.10
C PRO A 140 6.17 5.83 11.99
N GLN A 141 6.90 5.79 13.13
CA GLN A 141 8.35 5.74 13.14
C GLN A 141 8.87 4.51 12.42
N ARG A 142 8.28 3.34 12.70
CA ARG A 142 8.66 2.10 12.05
C ARG A 142 8.33 2.11 10.56
N ALA A 143 7.16 2.63 10.23
CA ALA A 143 6.71 2.71 8.85
C ALA A 143 7.64 3.59 7.99
N ILE A 144 8.06 4.76 8.49
CA ILE A 144 8.88 5.70 7.72
C ILE A 144 10.36 5.29 7.64
N GLU A 145 10.84 4.37 8.46
CA GLU A 145 12.23 3.88 8.42
C GLU A 145 12.54 3.10 7.12
N PHE A 146 11.54 2.46 6.53
CA PHE A 146 11.73 1.66 5.32
C PHE A 146 12.17 2.51 4.12
N PRO A 147 13.15 2.05 3.33
CA PRO A 147 13.68 2.80 2.18
C PRO A 147 12.66 2.98 1.05
N GLU A 148 11.64 2.12 1.02
CA GLU A 148 10.54 2.16 0.05
C GLU A 148 9.54 3.29 0.33
N VAL A 149 9.56 3.88 1.54
CA VAL A 149 8.57 4.84 2.02
C VAL A 149 9.12 6.25 2.01
N ASP A 150 8.46 7.17 1.32
CA ASP A 150 8.80 8.60 1.32
C ASP A 150 7.92 9.39 2.30
N MET A 151 6.67 8.96 2.46
CA MET A 151 5.68 9.64 3.30
C MET A 151 4.83 8.63 4.05
N VAL A 152 4.41 9.01 5.26
CA VAL A 152 3.48 8.22 6.09
C VAL A 152 2.29 9.08 6.46
N CYS A 153 1.08 8.58 6.21
CA CYS A 153 -0.15 9.21 6.68
C CYS A 153 -0.52 8.64 8.06
N VAL A 154 -0.63 9.53 9.05
CA VAL A 154 -0.95 9.19 10.45
C VAL A 154 -2.37 9.63 10.76
N GLY A 155 -3.26 8.69 11.03
CA GLY A 155 -4.68 8.96 11.25
C GLY A 155 -5.49 9.03 9.96
N GLU A 156 -6.46 9.95 9.90
CA GLU A 156 -7.40 10.06 8.78
C GLU A 156 -6.73 10.60 7.51
N GLY A 157 -6.95 9.92 6.39
CA GLY A 157 -6.24 10.19 5.14
C GLY A 157 -7.01 11.00 4.11
N GLU A 158 -8.32 11.24 4.30
CA GLU A 158 -9.22 11.84 3.29
C GLU A 158 -8.72 13.21 2.82
N ASN A 159 -8.46 14.12 3.75
CA ASN A 159 -7.95 15.44 3.43
C ASN A 159 -6.46 15.39 3.05
N ALA A 160 -5.70 14.55 3.74
CA ALA A 160 -4.25 14.43 3.51
C ALA A 160 -3.92 13.99 2.08
N ILE A 161 -4.62 12.98 1.55
CA ILE A 161 -4.37 12.49 0.18
C ILE A 161 -4.76 13.52 -0.88
N VAL A 162 -5.83 14.26 -0.64
CA VAL A 162 -6.30 15.32 -1.55
C VAL A 162 -5.29 16.46 -1.59
N ASP A 163 -4.94 17.02 -0.42
CA ASP A 163 -4.00 18.13 -0.30
C ASP A 163 -2.62 17.77 -0.86
N LEU A 164 -2.17 16.54 -0.58
CA LEU A 164 -0.91 16.01 -1.15
C LEU A 164 -0.95 16.03 -2.68
N CYS A 165 -1.99 15.44 -3.27
CA CYS A 165 -2.09 15.34 -4.73
C CYS A 165 -2.24 16.72 -5.40
N GLU A 166 -3.01 17.63 -4.81
CA GLU A 166 -3.19 18.98 -5.35
C GLU A 166 -1.88 19.78 -5.32
N LYS A 167 -1.13 19.71 -4.21
CA LYS A 167 0.17 20.35 -4.09
C LYS A 167 1.20 19.74 -5.04
N MET A 168 1.27 18.43 -5.14
CA MET A 168 2.18 17.75 -6.09
C MET A 168 1.86 18.14 -7.53
N ARG A 169 0.58 18.14 -7.92
CA ARG A 169 0.13 18.56 -9.25
C ARG A 169 0.47 20.02 -9.57
N ALA A 170 0.43 20.88 -8.56
CA ALA A 170 0.79 22.29 -8.68
C ALA A 170 2.31 22.56 -8.61
N GLY A 171 3.11 21.54 -8.27
CA GLY A 171 4.56 21.71 -8.03
C GLY A 171 4.87 22.49 -6.74
N GLU A 172 3.94 22.51 -5.79
CA GLU A 172 4.05 23.18 -4.51
C GLU A 172 4.70 22.30 -3.44
N ASP A 173 5.18 22.93 -2.36
CA ASP A 173 5.69 22.20 -1.20
C ASP A 173 4.56 21.49 -0.44
N TYR A 174 4.61 20.17 -0.43
CA TYR A 174 3.68 19.31 0.29
C TYR A 174 4.21 18.85 1.67
N SER A 175 5.40 19.28 2.06
CA SER A 175 6.04 18.81 3.31
C SER A 175 5.26 19.19 4.58
N ARG A 176 4.26 20.08 4.47
CA ARG A 176 3.43 20.53 5.58
C ARG A 176 1.96 20.16 5.46
N VAL A 177 1.66 19.14 4.68
CA VAL A 177 0.29 18.61 4.62
C VAL A 177 -0.04 17.94 5.96
N THR A 178 -1.18 18.29 6.53
CA THR A 178 -1.66 17.77 7.81
C THR A 178 -1.75 16.24 7.77
N ASN A 179 -1.42 15.58 8.87
CA ASN A 179 -1.37 14.12 9.03
C ASN A 179 -0.28 13.41 8.20
N LEU A 180 0.58 14.14 7.48
CA LEU A 180 1.70 13.52 6.77
C LEU A 180 3.02 13.70 7.53
N TRP A 181 3.75 12.60 7.64
CA TRP A 181 5.17 12.60 7.92
C TRP A 181 5.91 12.47 6.59
N VAL A 182 6.83 13.38 6.32
CA VAL A 182 7.53 13.45 5.03
C VAL A 182 9.01 13.31 5.24
N LYS A 183 9.61 12.32 4.59
CA LYS A 183 11.06 12.09 4.57
C LYS A 183 11.69 13.01 3.53
N LYS A 184 12.58 13.90 3.97
CA LYS A 184 13.35 14.78 3.08
C LYS A 184 14.55 14.07 2.47
N LYS A 185 15.09 14.62 1.39
CA LYS A 185 16.28 14.08 0.71
C LYS A 185 17.53 14.01 1.60
N ASN A 186 17.62 14.86 2.61
CA ASN A 186 18.72 14.85 3.61
C ASN A 186 18.51 13.85 4.75
N GLY A 187 17.41 13.09 4.72
CA GLY A 187 17.05 12.11 5.75
C GLY A 187 16.20 12.66 6.90
N ASP A 188 16.01 13.98 7.00
CA ASP A 188 15.14 14.58 8.02
C ASP A 188 13.68 14.19 7.78
N ILE A 189 12.92 14.03 8.87
CA ILE A 189 11.50 13.74 8.82
C ILE A 189 10.72 14.94 9.35
N VAL A 190 9.91 15.55 8.49
CA VAL A 190 8.90 16.54 8.89
C VAL A 190 7.67 15.78 9.38
N ARG A 191 7.20 16.11 10.57
CA ARG A 191 6.04 15.51 11.22
C ARG A 191 4.96 16.59 11.37
N ASN A 192 3.80 16.35 10.81
CA ASN A 192 2.67 17.28 10.86
C ASN A 192 1.48 16.68 11.59
#